data_50bc59cd69746d8a002cbec103c7d274
#
_entry.id   50bc59cd69746d8a002cbec103c7d274
#
_cell.length_a   1.000
_cell.length_b   1.000
_cell.length_c   1.000
_cell.angle_alpha   90.00
_cell.angle_beta   90.00
_cell.angle_gamma   90.00
#
_symmetry.space_group_name_H-M   'P 1'
#
loop_
_entity.id
_entity.type
_entity.pdbx_description
1 polymer ?
#
loop_
_entity_poly.entity_id
_entity_poly.type
_entity_poly.pdbx_seq_one_letter_code
_entity_poly.pdbx_strand_id
1 'polypeptide(L)'
;VKSEQYKANHDALTGIYNREYFYECAEQMLRENSDTAFYIVCSDIRDFKIVNDVYGSKKGDDILIKQAESLKQKTPAGCIYGRLAGDRFALLLPKELFQENIFRREISRIEQIEGNSSFRLRMYMGIYEVDDRNTPVAVMCDRAIMAIKTIKDDVSNRISYYDKELRETALKEQGIISQFHDALEGGQFCFY
;
A
#
# COMPACT_ATOMS: atom_id res chain seq x y z
N VAL A 1 19.96 -20.39 -14.90
CA VAL A 1 20.01 -20.18 -13.42
C VAL A 1 19.71 -18.72 -13.07
N LYS A 2 20.45 -17.71 -13.58
CA LYS A 2 20.15 -16.27 -13.29
C LYS A 2 18.75 -15.83 -13.74
N SER A 3 18.23 -16.37 -14.84
CA SER A 3 16.90 -16.04 -15.36
C SER A 3 15.74 -16.61 -14.51
N GLU A 4 15.90 -17.81 -13.96
CA GLU A 4 14.87 -18.46 -13.13
C GLU A 4 14.80 -17.80 -11.75
N GLN A 5 15.94 -17.51 -11.13
CA GLN A 5 16.01 -16.81 -9.85
C GLN A 5 15.47 -15.38 -9.96
N TYR A 6 15.73 -14.68 -11.06
CA TYR A 6 15.15 -13.36 -11.30
C TYR A 6 13.62 -13.43 -11.36
N LYS A 7 13.07 -14.40 -12.11
CA LYS A 7 11.61 -14.60 -12.21
C LYS A 7 10.96 -14.97 -10.87
N ALA A 8 11.68 -15.71 -10.02
CA ALA A 8 11.18 -16.08 -8.69
C ALA A 8 11.06 -14.87 -7.75
N ASN A 9 11.92 -13.86 -7.92
CA ASN A 9 12.05 -12.74 -6.99
C ASN A 9 11.39 -11.43 -7.47
N HIS A 10 11.00 -11.35 -8.76
CA HIS A 10 10.49 -10.11 -9.35
C HIS A 10 9.08 -10.29 -9.90
N ASP A 11 8.31 -9.21 -9.82
CA ASP A 11 6.99 -9.12 -10.44
C ASP A 11 7.12 -9.10 -11.97
N ALA A 12 6.41 -9.97 -12.64
CA ALA A 12 6.54 -10.17 -14.09
C ALA A 12 6.14 -8.95 -14.92
N LEU A 13 5.20 -8.12 -14.43
CA LEU A 13 4.74 -6.93 -15.15
C LEU A 13 5.69 -5.75 -14.95
N THR A 14 6.10 -5.51 -13.72
CA THR A 14 6.79 -4.27 -13.33
C THR A 14 8.31 -4.42 -13.20
N GLY A 15 8.80 -5.66 -13.03
CA GLY A 15 10.21 -5.98 -12.86
C GLY A 15 10.84 -5.41 -11.59
N ILE A 16 10.04 -5.03 -10.58
CA ILE A 16 10.51 -4.76 -9.22
C ILE A 16 10.32 -6.03 -8.38
N TYR A 17 10.75 -6.01 -7.13
CA TYR A 17 10.56 -7.18 -6.27
C TYR A 17 9.08 -7.56 -6.18
N ASN A 18 8.81 -8.87 -6.22
CA ASN A 18 7.50 -9.39 -5.88
C ASN A 18 7.29 -9.35 -4.36
N ARG A 19 6.09 -9.68 -3.91
CA ARG A 19 5.69 -9.61 -2.51
C ARG A 19 6.60 -10.44 -1.60
N GLU A 20 6.84 -11.67 -1.97
CA GLU A 20 7.59 -12.62 -1.17
C GLU A 20 9.04 -12.15 -0.98
N TYR A 21 9.69 -11.75 -2.05
CA TYR A 21 11.08 -11.31 -1.98
C TYR A 21 11.23 -9.92 -1.34
N PHE A 22 10.23 -9.04 -1.51
CA PHE A 22 10.18 -7.78 -0.76
C PHE A 22 10.14 -8.04 0.74
N TYR A 23 9.30 -8.98 1.22
CA TYR A 23 9.22 -9.31 2.65
C TYR A 23 10.56 -9.87 3.17
N GLU A 24 11.16 -10.81 2.47
CA GLU A 24 12.47 -11.38 2.85
C GLU A 24 13.55 -10.31 2.98
N CYS A 25 13.70 -9.47 1.96
CA CYS A 25 14.71 -8.40 1.95
C CYS A 25 14.43 -7.35 3.03
N ALA A 26 13.16 -6.99 3.25
CA ALA A 26 12.77 -6.02 4.26
C ALA A 26 13.04 -6.55 5.68
N GLU A 27 12.69 -7.81 5.96
CA GLU A 27 13.00 -8.44 7.25
C GLU A 27 14.51 -8.53 7.50
N GLN A 28 15.30 -8.85 6.47
CA GLN A 28 16.76 -8.86 6.57
C GLN A 28 17.28 -7.47 6.90
N MET A 29 16.84 -6.43 6.15
CA MET A 29 17.24 -5.05 6.40
C MET A 29 16.93 -4.58 7.82
N LEU A 30 15.74 -4.90 8.33
CA LEU A 30 15.33 -4.55 9.69
C LEU A 30 16.20 -5.24 10.75
N ARG A 31 16.63 -6.49 10.51
CA ARG A 31 17.53 -7.22 11.42
C ARG A 31 18.95 -6.65 11.41
N GLU A 32 19.46 -6.30 10.23
CA GLU A 32 20.85 -5.83 10.06
C GLU A 32 21.07 -4.39 10.52
N ASN A 33 19.99 -3.59 10.65
CA ASN A 33 20.07 -2.16 10.99
C ASN A 33 19.28 -1.84 12.26
N SER A 34 19.63 -2.47 13.38
CA SER A 34 18.91 -2.37 14.65
C SER A 34 18.72 -0.94 15.17
N ASP A 35 19.67 -0.05 14.89
CA ASP A 35 19.69 1.32 15.42
C ASP A 35 18.99 2.35 14.51
N THR A 36 18.53 1.92 13.33
CA THR A 36 17.89 2.80 12.35
C THR A 36 16.37 2.72 12.49
N ALA A 37 15.68 3.84 12.68
CA ALA A 37 14.23 3.90 12.59
C ALA A 37 13.77 3.79 11.13
N PHE A 38 12.72 3.02 10.88
CA PHE A 38 12.18 2.77 9.53
C PHE A 38 10.70 3.12 9.42
N TYR A 39 10.30 3.52 8.22
CA TYR A 39 8.92 3.53 7.77
C TYR A 39 8.67 2.43 6.75
N ILE A 40 7.47 1.82 6.81
CA ILE A 40 6.86 1.11 5.70
C ILE A 40 5.80 2.02 5.11
N VAL A 41 5.91 2.29 3.81
CA VAL A 41 4.95 3.06 3.03
C VAL A 41 4.28 2.12 2.05
N CYS A 42 2.97 1.99 2.12
CA CYS A 42 2.18 1.25 1.14
C CYS A 42 1.34 2.22 0.30
N SER A 43 1.15 1.90 -0.97
CA SER A 43 0.27 2.65 -1.87
C SER A 43 -0.87 1.77 -2.38
N ASP A 44 -1.99 2.41 -2.70
CA ASP A 44 -3.20 1.79 -3.24
C ASP A 44 -3.89 2.82 -4.16
N ILE A 45 -4.43 2.38 -5.30
CA ILE A 45 -5.15 3.23 -6.24
C ILE A 45 -6.65 2.99 -6.04
N ARG A 46 -7.39 4.06 -5.77
CA ARG A 46 -8.84 3.97 -5.59
C ARG A 46 -9.51 3.48 -6.86
N ASP A 47 -10.37 2.48 -6.70
CA ASP A 47 -11.21 1.96 -7.77
C ASP A 47 -10.41 1.51 -9.02
N PHE A 48 -9.18 0.99 -8.83
CA PHE A 48 -8.30 0.54 -9.92
C PHE A 48 -8.98 -0.47 -10.86
N LYS A 49 -9.89 -1.30 -10.30
CA LYS A 49 -10.70 -2.21 -11.13
C LYS A 49 -11.54 -1.45 -12.15
N ILE A 50 -12.13 -0.31 -11.77
CA ILE A 50 -12.91 0.53 -12.70
C ILE A 50 -12.01 1.08 -13.81
N VAL A 51 -10.76 1.42 -13.51
CA VAL A 51 -9.78 1.83 -14.55
C VAL A 51 -9.63 0.73 -15.59
N ASN A 52 -9.44 -0.51 -15.16
CA ASN A 52 -9.32 -1.66 -16.05
C ASN A 52 -10.61 -1.94 -16.84
N ASP A 53 -11.75 -1.83 -16.21
CA ASP A 53 -13.05 -2.10 -16.83
C ASP A 53 -13.40 -1.03 -17.88
N VAL A 54 -13.08 0.24 -17.63
CA VAL A 54 -13.44 1.38 -18.51
C VAL A 54 -12.39 1.60 -19.62
N TYR A 55 -11.10 1.51 -19.26
CA TYR A 55 -10.00 1.87 -20.19
C TYR A 55 -9.20 0.67 -20.69
N GLY A 56 -9.55 -0.54 -20.22
CA GLY A 56 -8.87 -1.77 -20.57
C GLY A 56 -7.65 -2.08 -19.68
N SER A 57 -7.33 -3.35 -19.53
CA SER A 57 -6.24 -3.85 -18.68
C SER A 57 -4.88 -3.30 -19.08
N LYS A 58 -4.64 -3.07 -20.38
CA LYS A 58 -3.39 -2.47 -20.89
C LYS A 58 -3.13 -1.10 -20.27
N LYS A 59 -4.18 -0.28 -20.10
CA LYS A 59 -4.05 1.03 -19.46
C LYS A 59 -3.71 0.93 -17.99
N GLY A 60 -4.33 0.00 -17.27
CA GLY A 60 -3.96 -0.30 -15.90
C GLY A 60 -2.51 -0.77 -15.77
N ASP A 61 -2.07 -1.67 -16.66
CA ASP A 61 -0.68 -2.14 -16.70
C ASP A 61 0.31 -0.99 -16.91
N ASP A 62 0.01 -0.06 -17.83
CA ASP A 62 0.84 1.13 -18.09
C ASP A 62 0.98 2.01 -16.82
N ILE A 63 -0.09 2.17 -16.04
CA ILE A 63 -0.06 2.91 -14.77
C ILE A 63 0.86 2.21 -13.75
N LEU A 64 0.72 0.89 -13.60
CA LEU A 64 1.53 0.09 -12.68
C LEU A 64 3.01 0.10 -13.06
N ILE A 65 3.32 -0.01 -14.35
CA ILE A 65 4.69 0.08 -14.87
C ILE A 65 5.29 1.46 -14.55
N LYS A 66 4.56 2.54 -14.81
CA LYS A 66 5.02 3.92 -14.51
C LYS A 66 5.25 4.15 -13.03
N GLN A 67 4.42 3.58 -12.15
CA GLN A 67 4.62 3.63 -10.71
C GLN A 67 5.91 2.90 -10.30
N ALA A 68 6.13 1.70 -10.84
CA ALA A 68 7.35 0.94 -10.60
C ALA A 68 8.62 1.65 -11.11
N GLU A 69 8.55 2.25 -12.30
CA GLU A 69 9.64 3.06 -12.86
C GLU A 69 9.97 4.26 -11.98
N SER A 70 8.94 4.92 -11.42
CA SER A 70 9.14 5.99 -10.45
C SER A 70 9.90 5.51 -9.21
N LEU A 71 9.51 4.38 -8.65
CA LEU A 71 10.21 3.79 -7.52
C LEU A 71 11.68 3.48 -7.87
N LYS A 72 11.95 2.86 -9.02
CA LYS A 72 13.31 2.56 -9.48
C LYS A 72 14.20 3.81 -9.61
N GLN A 73 13.62 4.91 -10.12
CA GLN A 73 14.40 6.12 -10.45
C GLN A 73 14.62 7.03 -9.25
N LYS A 74 13.68 7.05 -8.30
CA LYS A 74 13.63 8.08 -7.25
C LYS A 74 13.88 7.57 -5.85
N THR A 75 13.82 6.24 -5.66
CA THR A 75 14.09 5.65 -4.35
C THR A 75 15.59 5.71 -4.06
N PRO A 76 16.00 6.31 -2.93
CA PRO A 76 17.41 6.34 -2.55
C PRO A 76 18.00 4.95 -2.35
N ALA A 77 19.33 4.85 -2.44
CA ALA A 77 20.04 3.65 -2.05
C ALA A 77 19.78 3.31 -0.57
N GLY A 78 19.73 2.02 -0.24
CA GLY A 78 19.43 1.58 1.13
C GLY A 78 17.93 1.49 1.45
N CYS A 79 17.07 1.63 0.44
CA CYS A 79 15.64 1.37 0.55
C CYS A 79 15.27 0.11 -0.22
N ILE A 80 14.17 -0.53 0.17
CA ILE A 80 13.64 -1.74 -0.51
C ILE A 80 12.22 -1.45 -0.94
N TYR A 81 11.88 -1.80 -2.18
CA TYR A 81 10.54 -1.62 -2.73
C TYR A 81 10.09 -2.83 -3.53
N GLY A 82 8.78 -3.07 -3.54
CA GLY A 82 8.18 -4.19 -4.23
C GLY A 82 6.70 -3.97 -4.52
N ARG A 83 6.16 -4.84 -5.38
CA ARG A 83 4.73 -4.91 -5.66
C ARG A 83 4.11 -6.04 -4.83
N LEU A 84 3.11 -5.71 -4.02
CA LEU A 84 2.48 -6.68 -3.13
C LEU A 84 1.40 -7.51 -3.84
N ALA A 85 0.45 -6.83 -4.47
CA ALA A 85 -0.62 -7.46 -5.27
C ALA A 85 -1.44 -6.36 -5.96
N GLY A 86 -1.96 -6.64 -7.16
CA GLY A 86 -2.82 -5.70 -7.88
C GLY A 86 -2.14 -4.35 -8.09
N ASP A 87 -2.72 -3.29 -7.53
CA ASP A 87 -2.22 -1.91 -7.56
C ASP A 87 -1.47 -1.49 -6.29
N ARG A 88 -1.15 -2.45 -5.41
CA ARG A 88 -0.47 -2.20 -4.14
C ARG A 88 1.03 -2.36 -4.26
N PHE A 89 1.74 -1.32 -3.86
CA PHE A 89 3.19 -1.29 -3.77
C PHE A 89 3.61 -1.02 -2.33
N ALA A 90 4.81 -1.47 -1.97
CA ALA A 90 5.41 -1.20 -0.67
C ALA A 90 6.84 -0.69 -0.82
N LEU A 91 7.23 0.14 0.12
CA LEU A 91 8.57 0.72 0.25
C LEU A 91 8.97 0.69 1.72
N LEU A 92 10.12 0.08 2.01
CA LEU A 92 10.81 0.19 3.30
C LEU A 92 11.93 1.22 3.15
N LEU A 93 11.94 2.24 4.00
CA LEU A 93 12.96 3.28 3.99
C LEU A 93 13.33 3.74 5.40
N PRO A 94 14.60 4.15 5.64
CA PRO A 94 14.98 4.85 6.85
C PRO A 94 14.11 6.10 7.06
N LYS A 95 13.65 6.31 8.30
CA LYS A 95 12.78 7.43 8.66
C LYS A 95 13.38 8.78 8.30
N GLU A 96 14.70 8.92 8.41
CA GLU A 96 15.44 10.14 8.05
C GLU A 96 15.38 10.49 6.55
N LEU A 97 15.16 9.50 5.68
CA LEU A 97 15.02 9.70 4.24
C LEU A 97 13.58 10.03 3.82
N PHE A 98 12.63 9.93 4.74
CA PHE A 98 11.24 10.21 4.45
C PHE A 98 10.97 11.71 4.39
N GLN A 99 10.48 12.16 3.24
CA GLN A 99 10.06 13.54 3.02
C GLN A 99 8.65 13.55 2.41
N GLU A 100 7.64 13.85 3.22
CA GLU A 100 6.23 13.78 2.81
C GLU A 100 5.91 14.59 1.55
N ASN A 101 6.56 15.75 1.36
CA ASN A 101 6.39 16.59 0.18
C ASN A 101 6.84 15.90 -1.11
N ILE A 102 7.85 15.01 -1.05
CA ILE A 102 8.27 14.20 -2.20
C ILE A 102 7.19 13.19 -2.55
N PHE A 103 6.65 12.50 -1.55
CA PHE A 103 5.56 11.51 -1.74
C PHE A 103 4.29 12.19 -2.29
N ARG A 104 3.92 13.36 -1.79
CA ARG A 104 2.78 14.14 -2.32
C ARG A 104 2.97 14.53 -3.78
N ARG A 105 4.18 14.92 -4.20
CA ARG A 105 4.48 15.19 -5.61
C ARG A 105 4.37 13.93 -6.47
N GLU A 106 4.83 12.79 -5.97
CA GLU A 106 4.73 11.53 -6.71
C GLU A 106 3.29 11.07 -6.88
N ILE A 107 2.47 11.19 -5.85
CA ILE A 107 1.03 10.95 -5.93
C ILE A 107 0.43 11.83 -7.02
N SER A 108 0.66 13.15 -6.97
CA SER A 108 0.13 14.08 -7.98
C SER A 108 0.60 13.73 -9.39
N ARG A 109 1.86 13.29 -9.55
CA ARG A 109 2.39 12.88 -10.85
C ARG A 109 1.70 11.63 -11.40
N ILE A 110 1.46 10.64 -10.57
CA ILE A 110 0.73 9.42 -10.96
C ILE A 110 -0.73 9.76 -11.30
N GLU A 111 -1.38 10.60 -10.51
CA GLU A 111 -2.76 11.03 -10.73
C GLU A 111 -2.92 11.83 -12.06
N GLN A 112 -1.85 12.50 -12.52
CA GLN A 112 -1.85 13.27 -13.76
C GLN A 112 -1.58 12.45 -15.03
N ILE A 113 -1.22 11.17 -14.91
CA ILE A 113 -0.93 10.30 -16.07
C ILE A 113 -2.14 10.24 -17.03
N GLU A 114 -3.33 10.49 -16.55
CA GLU A 114 -4.60 10.41 -17.27
C GLU A 114 -5.06 11.72 -17.97
N GLY A 115 -4.26 12.76 -17.95
CA GLY A 115 -4.35 14.14 -18.52
C GLY A 115 -5.61 14.65 -19.21
N ASN A 116 -6.50 13.82 -19.79
CA ASN A 116 -7.68 14.24 -20.56
C ASN A 116 -8.91 13.34 -20.39
N SER A 117 -8.96 12.45 -19.41
CA SER A 117 -10.11 11.59 -19.18
C SER A 117 -11.08 12.19 -18.15
N SER A 118 -12.37 11.87 -18.29
CA SER A 118 -13.40 12.20 -17.30
C SER A 118 -13.20 11.48 -15.94
N PHE A 119 -12.31 10.50 -15.90
CA PHE A 119 -11.95 9.75 -14.68
C PHE A 119 -10.66 10.32 -14.07
N ARG A 120 -10.72 10.67 -12.78
CA ARG A 120 -9.54 11.11 -12.04
C ARG A 120 -8.98 9.95 -11.23
N LEU A 121 -7.80 9.45 -11.61
CA LEU A 121 -7.04 8.52 -10.82
C LEU A 121 -6.78 9.11 -9.43
N ARG A 122 -6.98 8.32 -8.38
CA ARG A 122 -6.67 8.73 -6.99
C ARG A 122 -5.78 7.69 -6.35
N MET A 123 -4.57 8.12 -5.98
CA MET A 123 -3.59 7.29 -5.32
C MET A 123 -3.48 7.69 -3.85
N TYR A 124 -3.49 6.73 -2.96
CA TYR A 124 -3.33 6.91 -1.53
C TYR A 124 -2.07 6.23 -1.03
N MET A 125 -1.48 6.77 0.03
CA MET A 125 -0.35 6.17 0.72
C MET A 125 -0.63 6.07 2.21
N GLY A 126 -0.35 4.90 2.77
CA GLY A 126 -0.37 4.64 4.20
C GLY A 126 1.04 4.44 4.72
N ILE A 127 1.31 4.96 5.89
CA ILE A 127 2.62 4.94 6.51
C ILE A 127 2.52 4.24 7.86
N TYR A 128 3.39 3.26 8.06
CA TYR A 128 3.59 2.59 9.34
C TYR A 128 5.01 2.85 9.84
N GLU A 129 5.13 3.42 11.04
CA GLU A 129 6.41 3.51 11.74
C GLU A 129 6.72 2.16 12.38
N VAL A 130 7.88 1.59 12.05
CA VAL A 130 8.30 0.28 12.59
C VAL A 130 8.63 0.44 14.08
N ASP A 131 7.67 0.09 14.92
CA ASP A 131 7.77 0.18 16.39
C ASP A 131 8.23 -1.14 17.05
N ASP A 132 7.93 -2.29 16.42
CA ASP A 132 8.33 -3.61 16.87
C ASP A 132 8.85 -4.44 15.69
N ARG A 133 10.14 -4.74 15.72
CA ARG A 133 10.85 -5.50 14.67
C ARG A 133 10.54 -6.99 14.66
N ASN A 134 9.92 -7.52 15.72
CA ASN A 134 9.45 -8.89 15.77
C ASN A 134 8.12 -9.06 15.04
N THR A 135 7.44 -7.97 14.73
CA THR A 135 6.24 -8.00 13.89
C THR A 135 6.64 -8.39 12.46
N PRO A 136 6.00 -9.39 11.82
CA PRO A 136 6.27 -9.73 10.42
C PRO A 136 6.03 -8.55 9.49
N VAL A 137 6.88 -8.39 8.47
CA VAL A 137 6.75 -7.29 7.47
C VAL A 137 5.40 -7.30 6.78
N ALA A 138 4.81 -8.47 6.54
CA ALA A 138 3.46 -8.59 6.00
C ALA A 138 2.42 -7.85 6.88
N VAL A 139 2.49 -8.02 8.20
CA VAL A 139 1.60 -7.33 9.14
C VAL A 139 1.86 -5.83 9.18
N MET A 140 3.13 -5.42 9.06
CA MET A 140 3.48 -4.00 8.97
C MET A 140 2.87 -3.35 7.71
N CYS A 141 2.92 -4.05 6.57
CA CYS A 141 2.27 -3.61 5.33
C CYS A 141 0.75 -3.52 5.49
N ASP A 142 0.12 -4.50 6.15
CA ASP A 142 -1.33 -4.48 6.41
C ASP A 142 -1.72 -3.28 7.30
N ARG A 143 -0.90 -2.91 8.28
CA ARG A 143 -1.09 -1.71 9.11
C ARG A 143 -1.01 -0.43 8.27
N ALA A 144 -0.02 -0.32 7.38
CA ALA A 144 0.07 0.81 6.45
C ALA A 144 -1.17 0.89 5.53
N ILE A 145 -1.63 -0.25 4.99
CA ILE A 145 -2.85 -0.32 4.17
C ILE A 145 -4.10 0.03 4.99
N MET A 146 -4.16 -0.35 6.27
CA MET A 146 -5.25 0.04 7.16
C MET A 146 -5.34 1.56 7.32
N ALA A 147 -4.21 2.26 7.42
CA ALA A 147 -4.18 3.73 7.44
C ALA A 147 -4.79 4.33 6.18
N ILE A 148 -4.60 3.73 5.00
CA ILE A 148 -5.22 4.20 3.75
C ILE A 148 -6.76 4.16 3.86
N LYS A 149 -7.33 3.13 4.49
CA LYS A 149 -8.80 2.98 4.58
C LYS A 149 -9.45 4.16 5.28
N THR A 150 -8.76 4.81 6.22
CA THR A 150 -9.31 5.96 6.98
C THR A 150 -9.48 7.22 6.15
N ILE A 151 -8.77 7.32 5.02
CA ILE A 151 -8.78 8.52 4.16
C ILE A 151 -9.34 8.28 2.76
N LYS A 152 -9.80 7.05 2.44
CA LYS A 152 -10.30 6.74 1.08
C LYS A 152 -11.49 7.59 0.64
N ASP A 153 -12.26 8.12 1.58
CA ASP A 153 -13.41 9.00 1.31
C ASP A 153 -13.05 10.49 1.43
N ASP A 154 -11.86 10.82 1.92
CA ASP A 154 -11.36 12.18 1.96
C ASP A 154 -10.78 12.59 0.61
N VAL A 155 -11.39 13.61 0.00
CA VAL A 155 -10.96 14.15 -1.31
C VAL A 155 -9.66 14.94 -1.21
N SER A 156 -9.34 15.48 -0.04
CA SER A 156 -8.20 16.37 0.17
C SER A 156 -6.94 15.66 0.65
N ASN A 157 -7.09 14.54 1.36
CA ASN A 157 -5.98 13.84 1.96
C ASN A 157 -5.57 12.59 1.15
N ARG A 158 -4.29 12.42 0.94
CA ARG A 158 -3.69 11.31 0.17
C ARG A 158 -2.72 10.47 0.97
N ILE A 159 -2.32 10.93 2.15
CA ILE A 159 -1.34 10.27 3.01
C ILE A 159 -1.93 10.14 4.40
N SER A 160 -1.86 8.94 4.98
CA SER A 160 -2.29 8.67 6.35
C SER A 160 -1.24 7.85 7.08
N TYR A 161 -1.07 8.15 8.36
CA TYR A 161 -0.20 7.39 9.24
C TYR A 161 -1.04 6.38 10.03
N TYR A 162 -0.47 5.16 10.18
CA TYR A 162 -1.07 4.18 11.07
C TYR A 162 -0.91 4.63 12.53
N ASP A 163 -2.04 4.64 13.24
CA ASP A 163 -2.09 4.84 14.67
C ASP A 163 -2.72 3.61 15.33
N LYS A 164 -2.28 3.27 16.55
CA LYS A 164 -2.84 2.16 17.32
C LYS A 164 -4.34 2.36 17.61
N GLU A 165 -4.78 3.59 17.79
CA GLU A 165 -6.19 3.95 17.95
C GLU A 165 -7.03 3.58 16.71
N LEU A 166 -6.47 3.67 15.50
CA LEU A 166 -7.13 3.23 14.27
C LEU A 166 -7.44 1.73 14.29
N ARG A 167 -6.52 0.93 14.83
CA ARG A 167 -6.73 -0.51 14.99
C ARG A 167 -7.89 -0.80 15.94
N GLU A 168 -7.92 -0.12 17.09
CA GLU A 168 -8.98 -0.32 18.08
C GLU A 168 -10.34 0.09 17.54
N THR A 169 -10.40 1.19 16.78
CA THR A 169 -11.62 1.65 16.11
C THR A 169 -12.08 0.64 15.07
N ALA A 170 -11.18 0.15 14.21
CA ALA A 170 -11.51 -0.84 13.20
C ALA A 170 -11.98 -2.18 13.81
N LEU A 171 -11.39 -2.61 14.92
CA LEU A 171 -11.82 -3.81 15.65
C LEU A 171 -13.20 -3.63 16.28
N LYS A 172 -13.49 -2.44 16.84
CA LYS A 172 -14.82 -2.11 17.38
C LYS A 172 -15.88 -2.11 16.28
N GLU A 173 -15.58 -1.50 15.14
CA GLU A 173 -16.51 -1.47 13.98
C GLU A 173 -16.78 -2.88 13.46
N GLN A 174 -15.74 -3.74 13.32
CA GLN A 174 -15.94 -5.13 12.94
C GLN A 174 -16.75 -5.91 13.98
N GLY A 175 -16.51 -5.68 15.26
CA GLY A 175 -17.30 -6.28 16.35
C GLY A 175 -18.78 -5.90 16.29
N ILE A 176 -19.08 -4.64 16.02
CA ILE A 176 -20.45 -4.13 15.87
C ILE A 176 -21.12 -4.77 14.63
N ILE A 177 -20.44 -4.84 13.50
CA ILE A 177 -20.95 -5.45 12.26
C ILE A 177 -21.23 -6.94 12.49
N SER A 178 -20.33 -7.67 13.16
CA SER A 178 -20.54 -9.08 13.48
C SER A 178 -21.75 -9.28 14.40
N GLN A 179 -21.85 -8.50 15.46
CA GLN A 179 -23.01 -8.56 16.38
C GLN A 179 -24.32 -8.22 15.67
N PHE A 180 -24.30 -7.25 14.76
CA PHE A 180 -25.47 -6.89 13.96
C PHE A 180 -25.90 -8.04 13.03
N HIS A 181 -24.94 -8.71 12.42
CA HIS A 181 -25.18 -9.87 11.55
C HIS A 181 -25.77 -11.05 12.33
N ASP A 182 -25.17 -11.36 13.49
CA ASP A 182 -25.64 -12.40 14.40
C ASP A 182 -27.08 -12.09 14.91
N ALA A 183 -27.39 -10.82 15.19
CA ALA A 183 -28.70 -10.38 15.61
C ALA A 183 -29.76 -10.48 14.48
N LEU A 184 -29.37 -10.22 13.23
CA LEU A 184 -30.20 -10.42 12.05
C LEU A 184 -30.51 -11.90 11.82
N GLU A 185 -29.51 -12.76 11.86
CA GLU A 185 -29.67 -14.21 11.70
C GLU A 185 -30.44 -14.83 12.87
N GLY A 186 -30.24 -14.30 14.09
CA GLY A 186 -30.98 -14.71 15.30
C GLY A 186 -32.41 -14.21 15.41
N GLY A 187 -32.94 -13.46 14.40
CA GLY A 187 -34.32 -12.97 14.37
C GLY A 187 -34.64 -11.95 15.46
N GLN A 188 -33.63 -11.23 15.97
CA GLN A 188 -33.82 -10.24 17.07
C GLN A 188 -34.41 -8.90 16.60
N PHE A 189 -34.57 -8.69 15.29
CA PHE A 189 -35.21 -7.51 14.73
C PHE A 189 -36.67 -7.81 14.38
N CYS A 190 -37.59 -7.22 15.14
CA CYS A 190 -38.99 -7.17 14.79
C CYS A 190 -39.32 -5.80 14.19
N PHE A 191 -39.84 -5.78 12.97
CA PHE A 191 -40.46 -4.58 12.40
C PHE A 191 -41.86 -4.42 12.98
N TYR A 192 -42.11 -3.29 13.61
CA TYR A 192 -43.45 -2.86 14.03
C TYR A 192 -44.02 -1.91 12.99
#